data_1ffc66ebdc5a44c32a6469f278f45a57
#
_entry.id   1ffc66ebdc5a44c32a6469f278f45a57
#
_cell.length_a   1.000
_cell.length_b   1.000
_cell.length_c   1.000
_cell.angle_alpha   90.00
_cell.angle_beta   90.00
_cell.angle_gamma   90.00
#
_symmetry.space_group_name_H-M   'P 1'
#
loop_
_entity.id
_entity.type
_entity.pdbx_description
1 polymer ?
#
loop_
_entity_poly.entity_id
_entity_poly.type
_entity_poly.pdbx_seq_one_letter_code
_entity_poly.pdbx_strand_id
1 'polypeptide(L)'
;MQNQNKKNIWIFLFLIISSWSINSQAIEFDNEQPTVLITGSNRNIGLEFVKQFSNKNWNVIATTRRPEDSKDLNDFAKNNKNIAVELLDVTNNEDISNLSKKYENQTIDILLNNAALTPRYMSAFKRINGVDEEKARESFEVNALGTMKVIQGFMNNVELSEKGKIIALSSKAGSFDERPKIPMMYGYAMSKAALNSMIYSLSFETKKKNIIAVVLSPGTVNTTPGMSLMGAIDVDESVSKMMAVIDGLTMEHNGLFLDYEDGRTIDW
;
A
#
# COMPACT_ATOMS: atom_id res chain seq x y z
N MET A 1 -62.32 -27.65 -50.61
CA MET A 1 -62.06 -26.74 -49.45
C MET A 1 -60.96 -27.42 -48.56
N GLN A 2 -59.70 -27.03 -48.78
CA GLN A 2 -58.55 -27.59 -48.05
C GLN A 2 -58.06 -26.56 -47.06
N ASN A 3 -58.08 -26.99 -45.81
CA ASN A 3 -57.60 -26.20 -44.66
C ASN A 3 -56.15 -26.62 -44.38
N GLN A 4 -55.18 -25.73 -44.66
CA GLN A 4 -53.79 -25.96 -44.37
C GLN A 4 -53.45 -25.40 -42.95
N ASN A 5 -53.19 -26.31 -42.03
CA ASN A 5 -52.65 -26.00 -40.71
C ASN A 5 -51.17 -25.63 -40.82
N LYS A 6 -50.79 -24.37 -40.64
CA LYS A 6 -49.42 -23.95 -40.46
C LYS A 6 -49.03 -24.17 -38.98
N LYS A 7 -48.19 -25.16 -38.72
CA LYS A 7 -47.51 -25.35 -37.42
C LYS A 7 -46.34 -24.34 -37.33
N ASN A 8 -46.45 -23.37 -36.44
CA ASN A 8 -45.33 -22.49 -36.07
C ASN A 8 -44.40 -23.26 -35.13
N ILE A 9 -43.20 -23.61 -35.62
CA ILE A 9 -42.13 -24.16 -34.81
C ILE A 9 -41.35 -23.00 -34.23
N TRP A 10 -41.47 -22.75 -32.92
CA TRP A 10 -40.62 -21.84 -32.18
C TRP A 10 -39.34 -22.57 -31.81
N ILE A 11 -38.22 -22.21 -32.43
CA ILE A 11 -36.89 -22.67 -32.07
C ILE A 11 -36.41 -21.79 -30.90
N PHE A 12 -36.42 -22.32 -29.69
CA PHE A 12 -35.75 -21.68 -28.54
C PHE A 12 -34.25 -21.91 -28.67
N LEU A 13 -33.52 -20.88 -29.11
CA LEU A 13 -32.05 -20.87 -28.97
C LEU A 13 -31.72 -20.64 -27.51
N PHE A 14 -31.31 -21.69 -26.79
CA PHE A 14 -30.67 -21.58 -25.51
C PHE A 14 -29.23 -21.10 -25.73
N LEU A 15 -28.97 -19.79 -25.52
CA LEU A 15 -27.64 -19.25 -25.36
C LEU A 15 -27.07 -19.74 -24.02
N ILE A 16 -26.25 -20.77 -24.07
CA ILE A 16 -25.41 -21.17 -22.92
C ILE A 16 -24.32 -20.12 -22.80
N ILE A 17 -24.55 -19.10 -21.96
CA ILE A 17 -23.50 -18.21 -21.49
C ILE A 17 -22.68 -19.02 -20.50
N SER A 18 -21.61 -19.66 -21.00
CA SER A 18 -20.57 -20.20 -20.14
C SER A 18 -19.89 -19.02 -19.47
N SER A 19 -20.28 -18.70 -18.24
CA SER A 19 -19.52 -17.84 -17.36
C SER A 19 -18.16 -18.50 -17.10
N TRP A 20 -17.17 -18.09 -17.87
CA TRP A 20 -15.78 -18.36 -17.52
C TRP A 20 -15.48 -17.55 -16.26
N SER A 21 -15.66 -18.18 -15.11
CA SER A 21 -15.04 -17.71 -13.89
C SER A 21 -13.53 -17.82 -14.12
N ILE A 22 -12.88 -16.71 -14.38
CA ILE A 22 -11.42 -16.62 -14.32
C ILE A 22 -11.09 -16.82 -12.85
N ASN A 23 -10.86 -18.07 -12.47
CA ASN A 23 -10.33 -18.43 -11.17
C ASN A 23 -8.85 -17.99 -11.23
N SER A 24 -8.58 -16.74 -10.88
CA SER A 24 -7.22 -16.25 -10.67
C SER A 24 -6.68 -16.98 -9.44
N GLN A 25 -6.08 -18.14 -9.67
CA GLN A 25 -5.31 -18.80 -8.61
C GLN A 25 -4.22 -17.84 -8.15
N ALA A 26 -4.04 -17.76 -6.82
CA ALA A 26 -2.89 -17.07 -6.27
C ALA A 26 -1.62 -17.66 -6.88
N ILE A 27 -0.63 -16.81 -7.17
CA ILE A 27 0.69 -17.29 -7.56
C ILE A 27 1.18 -18.18 -6.43
N GLU A 28 1.64 -19.38 -6.74
CA GLU A 28 2.27 -20.26 -5.77
C GLU A 28 3.67 -19.71 -5.48
N PHE A 29 3.79 -19.08 -4.33
CA PHE A 29 5.05 -18.54 -3.85
C PHE A 29 5.97 -19.64 -3.32
N ASP A 30 7.26 -19.40 -3.36
CA ASP A 30 8.25 -20.23 -2.67
C ASP A 30 8.13 -20.02 -1.15
N ASN A 31 7.65 -21.04 -0.45
CA ASN A 31 7.41 -20.96 1.00
C ASN A 31 8.69 -20.81 1.84
N GLU A 32 9.87 -21.05 1.25
CA GLU A 32 11.15 -20.83 1.93
C GLU A 32 11.60 -19.36 1.85
N GLN A 33 10.97 -18.57 0.99
CA GLN A 33 11.28 -17.16 0.85
C GLN A 33 10.33 -16.28 1.67
N PRO A 34 10.84 -15.21 2.30
CA PRO A 34 9.99 -14.28 3.03
C PRO A 34 9.05 -13.53 2.09
N THR A 35 7.90 -13.12 2.61
CA THR A 35 6.85 -12.46 1.85
C THR A 35 6.63 -11.02 2.32
N VAL A 36 6.53 -10.09 1.37
CA VAL A 36 6.11 -8.70 1.62
C VAL A 36 4.82 -8.40 0.88
N LEU A 37 3.84 -7.78 1.57
CA LEU A 37 2.69 -7.14 0.94
C LEU A 37 2.93 -5.64 0.90
N ILE A 38 2.82 -5.05 -0.30
CA ILE A 38 3.06 -3.62 -0.53
C ILE A 38 1.79 -2.97 -1.08
N THR A 39 1.27 -1.95 -0.40
CA THR A 39 0.13 -1.19 -0.92
C THR A 39 0.58 -0.04 -1.81
N GLY A 40 -0.17 0.22 -2.91
CA GLY A 40 0.14 1.31 -3.83
C GLY A 40 1.41 1.12 -4.65
N SER A 41 1.57 -0.08 -5.24
CA SER A 41 2.79 -0.57 -5.89
C SER A 41 2.98 -0.13 -7.34
N ASN A 42 2.05 0.62 -7.93
CA ASN A 42 2.01 0.85 -9.38
C ASN A 42 3.02 1.89 -9.90
N ARG A 43 3.64 2.68 -9.02
CA ARG A 43 4.58 3.75 -9.41
C ARG A 43 5.46 4.21 -8.24
N ASN A 44 6.45 5.03 -8.57
CA ASN A 44 7.31 5.75 -7.60
C ASN A 44 7.84 4.81 -6.49
N ILE A 45 7.74 5.24 -5.21
CA ILE A 45 8.25 4.52 -4.04
C ILE A 45 7.72 3.08 -3.98
N GLY A 46 6.42 2.87 -4.20
CA GLY A 46 5.82 1.54 -4.13
C GLY A 46 6.35 0.59 -5.20
N LEU A 47 6.49 1.05 -6.45
CA LEU A 47 7.07 0.25 -7.53
C LEU A 47 8.54 -0.06 -7.28
N GLU A 48 9.29 0.91 -6.74
CA GLU A 48 10.69 0.70 -6.43
C GLU A 48 10.89 -0.32 -5.29
N PHE A 49 10.04 -0.29 -4.27
CA PHE A 49 10.04 -1.36 -3.25
C PHE A 49 9.79 -2.74 -3.87
N VAL A 50 8.81 -2.86 -4.79
CA VAL A 50 8.56 -4.13 -5.51
C VAL A 50 9.83 -4.63 -6.18
N LYS A 51 10.53 -3.75 -6.91
CA LYS A 51 11.78 -4.11 -7.59
C LYS A 51 12.86 -4.56 -6.62
N GLN A 52 13.10 -3.80 -5.56
CA GLN A 52 14.19 -4.09 -4.63
C GLN A 52 13.92 -5.34 -3.78
N PHE A 53 12.68 -5.58 -3.33
CA PHE A 53 12.32 -6.82 -2.64
C PHE A 53 12.41 -8.02 -3.57
N SER A 54 11.88 -7.90 -4.80
CA SER A 54 11.97 -8.98 -5.80
C SER A 54 13.41 -9.34 -6.13
N ASN A 55 14.30 -8.36 -6.30
CA ASN A 55 15.72 -8.58 -6.55
C ASN A 55 16.47 -9.24 -5.38
N LYS A 56 15.91 -9.16 -4.16
CA LYS A 56 16.38 -9.88 -2.97
C LYS A 56 15.72 -11.26 -2.81
N ASN A 57 15.03 -11.77 -3.81
CA ASN A 57 14.29 -13.04 -3.82
C ASN A 57 13.13 -13.12 -2.81
N TRP A 58 12.55 -12.01 -2.38
CA TRP A 58 11.32 -12.01 -1.60
C TRP A 58 10.12 -12.33 -2.47
N ASN A 59 9.15 -13.03 -1.95
CA ASN A 59 7.81 -13.08 -2.52
C ASN A 59 7.16 -11.71 -2.33
N VAL A 60 6.57 -11.15 -3.39
CA VAL A 60 6.00 -9.79 -3.37
C VAL A 60 4.54 -9.83 -3.77
N ILE A 61 3.64 -9.48 -2.84
CA ILE A 61 2.24 -9.18 -3.12
C ILE A 61 2.15 -7.68 -3.40
N ALA A 62 2.21 -7.32 -4.68
CA ALA A 62 2.22 -5.93 -5.14
C ALA A 62 0.79 -5.47 -5.43
N THR A 63 0.24 -4.56 -4.61
CA THR A 63 -1.17 -4.19 -4.76
C THR A 63 -1.37 -2.81 -5.37
N THR A 64 -2.41 -2.68 -6.16
CA THR A 64 -2.81 -1.43 -6.81
C THR A 64 -4.33 -1.37 -7.02
N ARG A 65 -4.91 -0.16 -7.05
CA ARG A 65 -6.33 0.04 -7.32
C ARG A 65 -6.75 -0.30 -8.75
N ARG A 66 -5.80 -0.33 -9.68
CA ARG A 66 -6.03 -0.55 -11.12
C ARG A 66 -4.90 -1.40 -11.68
N PRO A 67 -4.94 -2.71 -11.46
CA PRO A 67 -3.94 -3.63 -11.98
C PRO A 67 -3.79 -3.51 -13.51
N GLU A 68 -4.91 -3.37 -14.24
CA GLU A 68 -4.95 -3.27 -15.70
C GLU A 68 -4.24 -2.02 -16.24
N ASP A 69 -4.25 -0.92 -15.50
CA ASP A 69 -3.62 0.36 -15.87
C ASP A 69 -2.16 0.47 -15.39
N SER A 70 -1.65 -0.51 -14.63
CA SER A 70 -0.35 -0.47 -13.96
C SER A 70 0.75 -1.03 -14.85
N LYS A 71 0.98 -0.40 -16.01
CA LYS A 71 1.87 -0.89 -17.06
C LYS A 71 3.28 -1.23 -16.54
N ASP A 72 3.96 -0.30 -15.86
CA ASP A 72 5.33 -0.50 -15.42
C ASP A 72 5.47 -1.63 -14.40
N LEU A 73 4.50 -1.76 -13.48
CA LEU A 73 4.41 -2.86 -12.53
C LEU A 73 4.20 -4.19 -13.24
N ASN A 74 3.24 -4.24 -14.18
CA ASN A 74 2.91 -5.45 -14.93
C ASN A 74 4.08 -5.90 -15.81
N ASP A 75 4.77 -4.97 -16.47
CA ASP A 75 5.91 -5.29 -17.32
C ASP A 75 7.09 -5.82 -16.48
N PHE A 76 7.30 -5.30 -15.27
CA PHE A 76 8.30 -5.84 -14.37
C PHE A 76 7.90 -7.23 -13.83
N ALA A 77 6.65 -7.41 -13.40
CA ALA A 77 6.14 -8.67 -12.86
C ALA A 77 6.18 -9.82 -13.87
N LYS A 78 5.98 -9.56 -15.18
CA LYS A 78 6.05 -10.59 -16.24
C LYS A 78 7.38 -11.35 -16.25
N ASN A 79 8.47 -10.70 -15.84
CA ASN A 79 9.80 -11.28 -15.85
C ASN A 79 10.25 -11.78 -14.47
N ASN A 80 9.42 -11.62 -13.44
CA ASN A 80 9.74 -11.95 -12.06
C ASN A 80 8.62 -12.79 -11.43
N LYS A 81 8.82 -14.10 -11.38
CA LYS A 81 7.79 -15.07 -10.93
C LYS A 81 7.44 -14.96 -9.44
N ASN A 82 8.26 -14.27 -8.67
CA ASN A 82 8.07 -14.00 -7.25
C ASN A 82 7.17 -12.77 -6.97
N ILE A 83 6.50 -12.21 -8.01
CA ILE A 83 5.62 -11.04 -7.87
C ILE A 83 4.20 -11.41 -8.27
N ALA A 84 3.25 -11.25 -7.35
CA ALA A 84 1.81 -11.26 -7.61
C ALA A 84 1.30 -9.81 -7.68
N VAL A 85 0.65 -9.44 -8.79
CA VAL A 85 -0.01 -8.13 -8.93
C VAL A 85 -1.48 -8.29 -8.60
N GLU A 86 -1.95 -7.56 -7.58
CA GLU A 86 -3.28 -7.74 -7.00
C GLU A 86 -4.08 -6.44 -6.96
N LEU A 87 -5.41 -6.58 -7.08
CA LEU A 87 -6.35 -5.49 -6.86
C LEU A 87 -6.47 -5.18 -5.37
N LEU A 88 -6.25 -3.93 -5.00
CA LEU A 88 -6.55 -3.41 -3.67
C LEU A 88 -6.73 -1.89 -3.71
N ASP A 89 -7.95 -1.42 -3.49
CA ASP A 89 -8.20 -0.07 -3.01
C ASP A 89 -8.26 -0.10 -1.48
N VAL A 90 -7.34 0.58 -0.83
CA VAL A 90 -7.25 0.60 0.64
C VAL A 90 -8.47 1.22 1.32
N THR A 91 -9.32 1.92 0.57
CA THR A 91 -10.59 2.49 1.06
C THR A 91 -11.77 1.53 0.89
N ASN A 92 -11.61 0.48 0.05
CA ASN A 92 -12.66 -0.49 -0.26
C ASN A 92 -12.57 -1.73 0.65
N ASN A 93 -13.56 -1.90 1.52
CA ASN A 93 -13.60 -3.05 2.44
C ASN A 93 -13.75 -4.40 1.71
N GLU A 94 -14.42 -4.42 0.56
CA GLU A 94 -14.60 -5.63 -0.23
C GLU A 94 -13.27 -6.09 -0.86
N ASP A 95 -12.50 -5.17 -1.43
CA ASP A 95 -11.17 -5.48 -1.97
C ASP A 95 -10.26 -6.06 -0.88
N ILE A 96 -10.26 -5.43 0.31
CA ILE A 96 -9.46 -5.90 1.45
C ILE A 96 -9.90 -7.30 1.87
N SER A 97 -11.20 -7.53 2.02
CA SER A 97 -11.74 -8.83 2.42
C SER A 97 -11.45 -9.94 1.41
N ASN A 98 -11.62 -9.65 0.10
CA ASN A 98 -11.35 -10.61 -0.96
C ASN A 98 -9.87 -10.97 -1.02
N LEU A 99 -8.98 -9.96 -0.91
CA LEU A 99 -7.56 -10.20 -0.97
C LEU A 99 -7.05 -10.93 0.28
N SER A 100 -7.49 -10.56 1.48
CA SER A 100 -7.09 -11.24 2.71
C SER A 100 -7.57 -12.71 2.72
N LYS A 101 -8.76 -12.99 2.20
CA LYS A 101 -9.26 -14.36 2.03
C LYS A 101 -8.44 -15.15 1.00
N LYS A 102 -8.05 -14.50 -0.12
CA LYS A 102 -7.19 -15.14 -1.14
C LYS A 102 -5.86 -15.60 -0.56
N TYR A 103 -5.31 -14.85 0.40
CA TYR A 103 -4.02 -15.11 1.04
C TYR A 103 -4.13 -15.57 2.50
N GLU A 104 -5.28 -16.10 2.95
CA GLU A 104 -5.56 -16.39 4.37
C GLU A 104 -4.51 -17.23 5.10
N ASN A 105 -3.82 -18.13 4.37
CA ASN A 105 -2.78 -19.02 4.93
C ASN A 105 -1.36 -18.59 4.54
N GLN A 106 -1.21 -17.44 3.86
CA GLN A 106 0.09 -16.93 3.47
C GLN A 106 0.73 -16.16 4.63
N THR A 107 1.91 -16.57 5.05
CA THR A 107 2.74 -15.76 5.96
C THR A 107 3.13 -14.45 5.27
N ILE A 108 2.97 -13.33 5.96
CA ILE A 108 3.44 -12.01 5.51
C ILE A 108 4.45 -11.50 6.55
N ASP A 109 5.73 -11.50 6.18
CA ASP A 109 6.81 -11.05 7.05
C ASP A 109 6.86 -9.53 7.16
N ILE A 110 6.49 -8.83 6.08
CA ILE A 110 6.40 -7.38 6.08
C ILE A 110 5.07 -6.94 5.44
N LEU A 111 4.25 -6.23 6.20
CA LEU A 111 3.11 -5.47 5.69
C LEU A 111 3.53 -4.01 5.50
N LEU A 112 3.84 -3.64 4.25
CA LEU A 112 4.32 -2.31 3.88
C LEU A 112 3.18 -1.43 3.38
N ASN A 113 2.68 -0.56 4.24
CA ASN A 113 1.62 0.39 3.93
C ASN A 113 2.21 1.66 3.29
N ASN A 114 2.30 1.65 1.96
CA ASN A 114 2.83 2.75 1.15
C ASN A 114 1.73 3.56 0.45
N ALA A 115 0.55 2.99 0.18
CA ALA A 115 -0.54 3.69 -0.48
C ALA A 115 -0.86 5.02 0.22
N ALA A 116 -0.79 6.12 -0.51
CA ALA A 116 -1.06 7.44 0.03
C ALA A 116 -1.57 8.41 -1.04
N LEU A 117 -2.41 9.34 -0.60
CA LEU A 117 -2.82 10.50 -1.37
C LEU A 117 -1.97 11.70 -0.92
N THR A 118 -1.07 12.15 -1.82
CA THR A 118 -0.22 13.32 -1.60
C THR A 118 -0.81 14.53 -2.34
N PRO A 119 -0.89 15.72 -1.73
CA PRO A 119 -1.42 16.90 -2.40
C PRO A 119 -0.54 17.29 -3.58
N ARG A 120 -1.16 17.81 -4.65
CA ARG A 120 -0.42 18.42 -5.74
C ARG A 120 0.30 19.69 -5.25
N TYR A 121 1.49 19.98 -5.78
CA TYR A 121 2.35 21.08 -5.34
C TYR A 121 1.59 22.39 -5.12
N MET A 122 0.80 22.85 -6.11
CA MET A 122 0.06 24.11 -6.01
C MET A 122 -1.02 24.14 -4.91
N SER A 123 -1.56 22.98 -4.54
CA SER A 123 -2.57 22.88 -3.46
C SER A 123 -1.94 22.72 -2.08
N ALA A 124 -0.65 22.39 -2.01
CA ALA A 124 0.07 22.19 -0.76
C ALA A 124 0.23 23.52 0.05
N PHE A 125 0.36 24.65 -0.64
CA PHE A 125 0.64 25.95 -0.02
C PHE A 125 -0.60 26.83 0.22
N LYS A 126 -1.80 26.28 0.15
CA LYS A 126 -3.01 27.02 0.47
C LYS A 126 -3.07 27.35 1.96
N ARG A 127 -3.49 28.60 2.28
CA ARG A 127 -3.82 29.00 3.65
C ARG A 127 -5.14 28.39 4.08
N ILE A 128 -5.45 28.45 5.38
CA ILE A 128 -6.62 27.76 5.98
C ILE A 128 -7.94 28.06 5.24
N ASN A 129 -8.19 29.30 4.84
CA ASN A 129 -9.40 29.69 4.12
C ASN A 129 -9.51 29.12 2.69
N GLY A 130 -8.43 28.55 2.15
CA GLY A 130 -8.41 27.92 0.83
C GLY A 130 -8.26 26.39 0.89
N VAL A 131 -8.30 25.82 2.08
CA VAL A 131 -8.25 24.35 2.25
C VAL A 131 -9.55 23.75 1.73
N ASP A 132 -9.40 22.75 0.86
CA ASP A 132 -10.51 21.98 0.31
C ASP A 132 -10.83 20.83 1.30
N GLU A 133 -12.01 20.90 1.91
CA GLU A 133 -12.44 19.94 2.93
C GLU A 133 -12.57 18.53 2.38
N GLU A 134 -13.11 18.36 1.16
CA GLU A 134 -13.26 17.03 0.54
C GLU A 134 -11.89 16.39 0.30
N LYS A 135 -10.92 17.14 -0.19
CA LYS A 135 -9.54 16.63 -0.35
C LYS A 135 -8.86 16.32 0.97
N ALA A 136 -9.19 17.06 2.02
CA ALA A 136 -8.70 16.73 3.36
C ALA A 136 -9.32 15.43 3.87
N ARG A 137 -10.63 15.20 3.65
CA ARG A 137 -11.32 13.94 3.96
C ARG A 137 -10.74 12.77 3.15
N GLU A 138 -10.56 12.95 1.83
CA GLU A 138 -9.93 11.93 0.97
C GLU A 138 -8.53 11.56 1.47
N SER A 139 -7.73 12.55 1.86
CA SER A 139 -6.40 12.30 2.42
C SER A 139 -6.48 11.49 3.72
N PHE A 140 -7.43 11.77 4.58
CA PHE A 140 -7.63 11.05 5.83
C PHE A 140 -8.12 9.62 5.58
N GLU A 141 -9.08 9.45 4.65
CA GLU A 141 -9.62 8.14 4.27
C GLU A 141 -8.52 7.22 3.71
N VAL A 142 -7.69 7.71 2.80
CA VAL A 142 -6.64 6.90 2.19
C VAL A 142 -5.47 6.68 3.16
N ASN A 143 -4.93 7.77 3.74
CA ASN A 143 -3.63 7.72 4.42
C ASN A 143 -3.71 7.16 5.85
N ALA A 144 -4.85 7.34 6.54
CA ALA A 144 -5.03 6.90 7.91
C ALA A 144 -6.00 5.72 8.01
N LEU A 145 -7.27 5.89 7.63
CA LEU A 145 -8.28 4.85 7.74
C LEU A 145 -8.02 3.68 6.79
N GLY A 146 -7.58 3.95 5.56
CA GLY A 146 -7.20 2.92 4.61
C GLY A 146 -6.06 2.05 5.12
N THR A 147 -5.02 2.66 5.67
CA THR A 147 -3.92 1.91 6.33
C THR A 147 -4.43 1.06 7.50
N MET A 148 -5.30 1.62 8.36
CA MET A 148 -5.91 0.88 9.47
C MET A 148 -6.69 -0.35 8.98
N LYS A 149 -7.55 -0.18 7.97
CA LYS A 149 -8.34 -1.26 7.37
C LYS A 149 -7.47 -2.37 6.79
N VAL A 150 -6.39 -2.01 6.07
CA VAL A 150 -5.44 -2.99 5.53
C VAL A 150 -4.75 -3.77 6.65
N ILE A 151 -4.28 -3.09 7.70
CA ILE A 151 -3.67 -3.77 8.86
C ILE A 151 -4.68 -4.73 9.51
N GLN A 152 -5.95 -4.32 9.69
CA GLN A 152 -7.00 -5.19 10.22
C GLN A 152 -7.22 -6.43 9.34
N GLY A 153 -7.22 -6.26 8.02
CA GLY A 153 -7.45 -7.36 7.07
C GLY A 153 -6.31 -8.37 7.02
N PHE A 154 -5.06 -7.94 7.26
CA PHE A 154 -3.88 -8.79 7.12
C PHE A 154 -3.14 -9.08 8.44
N MET A 155 -3.70 -8.68 9.57
CA MET A 155 -3.06 -8.91 10.88
C MET A 155 -2.76 -10.40 11.12
N ASN A 156 -3.71 -11.30 10.82
CA ASN A 156 -3.52 -12.74 10.98
C ASN A 156 -2.33 -13.26 10.14
N ASN A 157 -2.16 -12.73 8.91
CA ASN A 157 -1.05 -13.12 8.05
C ASN A 157 0.32 -12.68 8.62
N VAL A 158 0.36 -11.50 9.25
CA VAL A 158 1.58 -11.01 9.91
C VAL A 158 1.86 -11.80 11.19
N GLU A 159 0.82 -12.25 11.89
CA GLU A 159 0.95 -13.09 13.09
C GLU A 159 1.50 -14.50 12.78
N LEU A 160 1.41 -14.98 11.55
CA LEU A 160 2.03 -16.23 11.12
C LEU A 160 3.55 -16.12 11.02
N SER A 161 4.11 -14.91 10.92
CA SER A 161 5.55 -14.70 10.83
C SER A 161 6.20 -14.66 12.22
N GLU A 162 7.35 -15.32 12.35
CA GLU A 162 8.18 -15.24 13.57
C GLU A 162 8.81 -13.84 13.78
N LYS A 163 8.90 -13.05 12.72
CA LYS A 163 9.55 -11.73 12.66
C LYS A 163 8.67 -10.68 11.98
N GLY A 164 7.36 -10.75 12.21
CA GLY A 164 6.38 -9.91 11.55
C GLY A 164 6.66 -8.42 11.75
N LYS A 165 6.55 -7.64 10.66
CA LYS A 165 6.73 -6.19 10.67
C LYS A 165 5.56 -5.50 9.98
N ILE A 166 5.06 -4.44 10.59
CA ILE A 166 4.07 -3.53 10.03
C ILE A 166 4.74 -2.18 9.84
N ILE A 167 4.96 -1.79 8.60
CA ILE A 167 5.61 -0.53 8.24
C ILE A 167 4.57 0.40 7.62
N ALA A 168 4.43 1.61 8.17
CA ALA A 168 3.56 2.63 7.58
C ALA A 168 4.40 3.81 7.08
N LEU A 169 4.34 4.07 5.77
CA LEU A 169 5.04 5.23 5.21
C LEU A 169 4.30 6.52 5.56
N SER A 170 4.96 7.36 6.32
CA SER A 170 4.46 8.66 6.72
C SER A 170 5.28 9.80 6.09
N SER A 171 5.39 10.90 6.78
CA SER A 171 6.12 12.09 6.35
C SER A 171 6.42 12.95 7.56
N LYS A 172 7.52 13.69 7.54
CA LYS A 172 7.79 14.75 8.53
C LYS A 172 6.64 15.77 8.63
N ALA A 173 5.79 15.88 7.61
CA ALA A 173 4.57 16.68 7.68
C ALA A 173 3.61 16.23 8.80
N GLY A 174 3.66 14.94 9.21
CA GLY A 174 2.89 14.40 10.33
C GLY A 174 3.50 14.63 11.71
N SER A 175 4.75 15.08 11.80
CA SER A 175 5.40 15.48 13.06
C SER A 175 4.96 16.87 13.48
N PHE A 176 4.77 17.10 14.76
CA PHE A 176 4.55 18.46 15.30
C PHE A 176 5.87 19.20 15.48
N ASP A 177 6.95 18.49 15.64
CA ASP A 177 8.26 19.04 15.92
C ASP A 177 9.12 19.28 14.67
N GLU A 178 9.27 18.25 13.82
CA GLU A 178 10.15 18.30 12.64
C GLU A 178 9.50 18.82 11.35
N ARG A 179 8.18 19.07 11.32
CA ARG A 179 7.54 19.61 10.11
C ARG A 179 7.96 21.05 9.81
N PRO A 180 7.95 21.49 8.54
CA PRO A 180 8.17 22.88 8.19
C PRO A 180 7.23 23.81 8.96
N LYS A 181 7.77 24.86 9.60
CA LYS A 181 7.00 25.81 10.43
C LYS A 181 6.30 26.88 9.55
N ILE A 182 5.67 26.46 8.48
CA ILE A 182 4.91 27.31 7.54
C ILE A 182 3.51 26.73 7.33
N PRO A 183 2.51 27.59 7.00
CA PRO A 183 1.15 27.12 6.73
C PRO A 183 1.09 26.40 5.39
N MET A 184 1.09 25.07 5.43
CA MET A 184 1.01 24.22 4.24
C MET A 184 0.42 22.85 4.54
N MET A 185 -0.10 22.19 3.50
CA MET A 185 -0.46 20.78 3.50
C MET A 185 -1.44 20.35 4.60
N TYR A 186 -2.37 21.22 5.04
CA TYR A 186 -3.23 20.97 6.20
C TYR A 186 -3.87 19.58 6.21
N GLY A 187 -4.65 19.22 5.18
CA GLY A 187 -5.32 17.92 5.13
C GLY A 187 -4.35 16.74 5.11
N TYR A 188 -3.25 16.87 4.37
CA TYR A 188 -2.21 15.83 4.31
C TYR A 188 -1.47 15.70 5.66
N ALA A 189 -1.05 16.80 6.26
CA ALA A 189 -0.37 16.79 7.56
C ALA A 189 -1.27 16.18 8.65
N MET A 190 -2.55 16.57 8.68
CA MET A 190 -3.53 15.96 9.58
C MET A 190 -3.65 14.45 9.37
N SER A 191 -3.72 13.98 8.13
CA SER A 191 -3.83 12.54 7.82
C SER A 191 -2.57 11.76 8.23
N LYS A 192 -1.37 12.36 8.06
CA LYS A 192 -0.12 11.71 8.47
C LYS A 192 0.08 11.73 9.99
N ALA A 193 -0.36 12.77 10.69
CA ALA A 193 -0.39 12.79 12.15
C ALA A 193 -1.37 11.74 12.71
N ALA A 194 -2.54 11.56 12.08
CA ALA A 194 -3.50 10.52 12.45
C ALA A 194 -2.91 9.11 12.21
N LEU A 195 -2.24 8.87 11.08
CA LEU A 195 -1.52 7.65 10.79
C LEU A 195 -0.46 7.36 11.87
N ASN A 196 0.34 8.36 12.22
CA ASN A 196 1.38 8.26 13.24
C ASN A 196 0.77 7.83 14.59
N SER A 197 -0.29 8.51 15.04
CA SER A 197 -1.00 8.19 16.29
C SER A 197 -1.59 6.76 16.28
N MET A 198 -2.12 6.31 15.15
CA MET A 198 -2.68 4.97 15.00
C MET A 198 -1.58 3.90 15.12
N ILE A 199 -0.45 4.05 14.43
CA ILE A 199 0.67 3.09 14.52
C ILE A 199 1.29 3.09 15.92
N TYR A 200 1.44 4.25 16.55
CA TYR A 200 1.90 4.33 17.95
C TYR A 200 0.99 3.51 18.89
N SER A 201 -0.34 3.70 18.77
CA SER A 201 -1.30 2.91 19.57
C SER A 201 -1.23 1.41 19.26
N LEU A 202 -1.12 1.06 17.97
CA LEU A 202 -0.99 -0.33 17.51
C LEU A 202 0.25 -1.02 18.11
N SER A 203 1.33 -0.29 18.30
CA SER A 203 2.59 -0.85 18.80
C SER A 203 2.47 -1.49 20.19
N PHE A 204 1.54 -1.04 21.03
CA PHE A 204 1.28 -1.64 22.35
C PHE A 204 0.60 -3.02 22.23
N GLU A 205 -0.22 -3.20 21.19
CA GLU A 205 -0.86 -4.48 20.90
C GLU A 205 0.15 -5.45 20.25
N THR A 206 0.84 -4.99 19.20
CA THR A 206 1.77 -5.81 18.42
C THR A 206 2.99 -6.27 19.21
N LYS A 207 3.44 -5.48 20.19
CA LYS A 207 4.51 -5.85 21.12
C LYS A 207 4.25 -7.18 21.82
N LYS A 208 2.99 -7.46 22.20
CA LYS A 208 2.62 -8.72 22.87
C LYS A 208 2.68 -9.93 21.95
N LYS A 209 2.68 -9.70 20.63
CA LYS A 209 2.72 -10.71 19.57
C LYS A 209 4.12 -10.82 18.93
N ASN A 210 5.12 -10.13 19.46
CA ASN A 210 6.47 -10.04 18.90
C ASN A 210 6.48 -9.48 17.45
N ILE A 211 5.54 -8.58 17.13
CA ILE A 211 5.44 -7.90 15.83
C ILE A 211 5.92 -6.46 16.02
N ILE A 212 6.74 -5.99 15.09
CA ILE A 212 7.27 -4.61 15.07
C ILE A 212 6.34 -3.74 14.24
N ALA A 213 5.76 -2.71 14.85
CA ALA A 213 4.97 -1.70 14.13
C ALA A 213 5.70 -0.35 14.20
N VAL A 214 6.07 0.20 13.03
CA VAL A 214 6.82 1.47 12.94
C VAL A 214 6.23 2.39 11.89
N VAL A 215 6.48 3.67 12.08
CA VAL A 215 6.28 4.71 11.08
C VAL A 215 7.62 5.03 10.44
N LEU A 216 7.67 5.16 9.10
CA LEU A 216 8.89 5.44 8.36
C LEU A 216 8.67 6.64 7.42
N SER A 217 9.52 7.66 7.52
CA SER A 217 9.52 8.79 6.60
C SER A 217 10.46 8.53 5.43
N PRO A 218 9.99 8.63 4.17
CA PRO A 218 10.83 8.39 2.99
C PRO A 218 11.76 9.58 2.64
N GLY A 219 11.71 10.67 3.41
CA GLY A 219 12.34 11.93 3.02
C GLY A 219 11.53 12.71 1.98
N THR A 220 12.15 13.73 1.38
CA THR A 220 11.58 14.45 0.24
C THR A 220 12.02 13.75 -1.04
N VAL A 221 11.12 13.00 -1.65
CA VAL A 221 11.43 12.11 -2.78
C VAL A 221 10.95 12.71 -4.10
N ASN A 222 11.76 12.59 -5.14
CA ASN A 222 11.49 13.07 -6.50
C ASN A 222 10.43 12.19 -7.19
N THR A 223 9.17 12.34 -6.76
CA THR A 223 8.01 11.62 -7.30
C THR A 223 7.17 12.42 -8.28
N THR A 224 7.52 13.70 -8.49
CA THR A 224 6.79 14.63 -9.37
C THR A 224 7.80 15.51 -10.09
N PRO A 225 7.60 15.86 -11.38
CA PRO A 225 8.50 16.73 -12.13
C PRO A 225 8.81 18.03 -11.39
N GLY A 226 10.08 18.39 -11.31
CA GLY A 226 10.57 19.60 -10.66
C GLY A 226 10.94 19.47 -9.18
N MET A 227 10.64 18.37 -8.53
CA MET A 227 11.02 18.15 -7.12
C MET A 227 12.53 18.05 -6.91
N SER A 228 13.29 17.58 -7.91
CA SER A 228 14.75 17.53 -7.85
C SER A 228 15.38 18.93 -7.68
N LEU A 229 14.78 19.98 -8.26
CA LEU A 229 15.22 21.36 -8.08
C LEU A 229 15.04 21.88 -6.64
N MET A 230 14.25 21.17 -5.82
CA MET A 230 14.00 21.48 -4.41
C MET A 230 14.81 20.59 -3.46
N GLY A 231 15.83 19.89 -3.97
CA GLY A 231 16.67 19.00 -3.17
C GLY A 231 16.02 17.66 -2.84
N ALA A 232 14.99 17.25 -3.62
CA ALA A 232 14.42 15.91 -3.46
C ALA A 232 15.42 14.86 -3.95
N ILE A 233 15.53 13.77 -3.20
CA ILE A 233 16.35 12.61 -3.52
C ILE A 233 15.66 11.71 -4.55
N ASP A 234 16.42 10.89 -5.23
CA ASP A 234 15.86 9.94 -6.18
C ASP A 234 15.11 8.80 -5.46
N VAL A 235 14.16 8.21 -6.18
CA VAL A 235 13.26 7.20 -5.62
C VAL A 235 14.03 5.94 -5.18
N ASP A 236 14.96 5.50 -6.00
CA ASP A 236 15.82 4.33 -5.75
C ASP A 236 16.73 4.53 -4.54
N GLU A 237 17.32 5.71 -4.38
CA GLU A 237 18.13 6.06 -3.20
C GLU A 237 17.28 6.04 -1.92
N SER A 238 16.10 6.70 -1.93
CA SER A 238 15.19 6.72 -0.79
C SER A 238 14.79 5.31 -0.38
N VAL A 239 14.40 4.48 -1.36
CA VAL A 239 13.95 3.10 -1.09
C VAL A 239 15.10 2.23 -0.60
N SER A 240 16.29 2.34 -1.19
CA SER A 240 17.46 1.57 -0.75
C SER A 240 17.83 1.86 0.71
N LYS A 241 17.77 3.13 1.11
CA LYS A 241 18.01 3.53 2.51
C LYS A 241 16.90 3.03 3.44
N MET A 242 15.62 3.16 3.04
CA MET A 242 14.50 2.61 3.81
C MET A 242 14.60 1.09 3.97
N MET A 243 15.02 0.36 2.93
CA MET A 243 15.25 -1.08 3.01
C MET A 243 16.31 -1.43 4.05
N ALA A 244 17.41 -0.67 4.11
CA ALA A 244 18.45 -0.87 5.12
C ALA A 244 17.91 -0.63 6.54
N VAL A 245 17.09 0.42 6.75
CA VAL A 245 16.40 0.67 8.03
C VAL A 245 15.47 -0.49 8.39
N ILE A 246 14.64 -0.97 7.44
CA ILE A 246 13.69 -2.07 7.65
C ILE A 246 14.42 -3.38 8.02
N ASP A 247 15.54 -3.66 7.35
CA ASP A 247 16.36 -4.85 7.62
C ASP A 247 16.94 -4.81 9.05
N GLY A 248 17.31 -3.62 9.56
CA GLY A 248 17.88 -3.41 10.88
C GLY A 248 16.86 -3.29 12.04
N LEU A 249 15.54 -3.37 11.78
CA LEU A 249 14.53 -3.20 12.81
C LEU A 249 14.58 -4.32 13.87
N THR A 250 14.52 -3.91 15.13
CA THR A 250 14.37 -4.77 16.32
C THR A 250 13.16 -4.32 17.14
N MET A 251 12.78 -5.08 18.14
CA MET A 251 11.69 -4.69 19.07
C MET A 251 11.92 -3.37 19.81
N GLU A 252 13.15 -2.87 19.86
CA GLU A 252 13.46 -1.56 20.43
C GLU A 252 12.90 -0.42 19.58
N HIS A 253 12.73 -0.66 18.28
CA HIS A 253 12.15 0.31 17.35
C HIS A 253 10.61 0.30 17.34
N ASN A 254 9.97 -0.68 18.01
CA ASN A 254 8.51 -0.80 17.98
C ASN A 254 7.82 0.46 18.53
N GLY A 255 6.95 1.06 17.76
CA GLY A 255 6.24 2.30 18.10
C GLY A 255 7.02 3.57 17.80
N LEU A 256 8.16 3.51 17.11
CA LEU A 256 8.93 4.69 16.75
C LEU A 256 8.54 5.24 15.38
N PHE A 257 8.78 6.53 15.21
CA PHE A 257 8.78 7.21 13.92
C PHE A 257 10.23 7.40 13.46
N LEU A 258 10.58 6.81 12.31
CA LEU A 258 11.96 6.70 11.86
C LEU A 258 12.22 7.49 10.57
N ASP A 259 13.43 8.00 10.44
CA ASP A 259 13.92 8.63 9.21
C ASP A 259 14.47 7.57 8.24
N TYR A 260 14.26 7.76 6.95
CA TYR A 260 14.74 6.86 5.89
C TYR A 260 16.26 6.77 5.82
N GLU A 261 16.97 7.82 6.20
CA GLU A 261 18.39 7.98 5.92
C GLU A 261 19.27 7.06 6.78
N ASP A 262 19.02 7.05 8.07
CA ASP A 262 19.83 6.33 9.07
C ASP A 262 19.01 5.62 10.15
N GLY A 263 17.67 5.66 10.04
CA GLY A 263 16.79 5.07 11.05
C GLY A 263 16.71 5.84 12.36
N ARG A 264 17.22 7.09 12.41
CA ARG A 264 17.05 7.92 13.59
C ARG A 264 15.59 8.17 13.90
N THR A 265 15.27 8.33 15.17
CA THR A 265 13.92 8.72 15.58
C THR A 265 13.61 10.14 15.16
N ILE A 266 12.43 10.32 14.55
CA ILE A 266 11.79 11.61 14.30
C ILE A 266 10.86 11.88 15.48
N ASP A 267 10.91 13.07 16.05
CA ASP A 267 10.00 13.47 17.12
C ASP A 267 8.56 13.64 16.56
N TRP A 268 7.58 13.25 17.40
CA TRP A 268 6.16 13.19 16.99
C TRP A 268 5.53 14.53 16.64
#